data_be43f6164db5751c5a9585c4de91a461
#
_entry.id   be43f6164db5751c5a9585c4de91a461
#
_cell.length_a   1.000
_cell.length_b   1.000
_cell.length_c   1.000
_cell.angle_alpha   90.00
_cell.angle_beta   90.00
_cell.angle_gamma   90.00
#
_symmetry.space_group_name_H-M   'P 1'
#
loop_
_entity.id
_entity.type
_entity.pdbx_description
1 polymer ?
#
loop_
_entity_poly.entity_id
_entity_poly.type
_entity_poly.pdbx_seq_one_letter_code
_entity_poly.pdbx_strand_id
1 'polypeptide(L)'
;MSTVEDFPYETRLNILHEPLEIIDEKALSSTCTYKWFNQTLCQVNDSVVRLGVIEGEYHWHKHDNDDEFFYVVEGELLIDLEHRTINLQPRQAFVVPKGIVHRTRAPKRTVILMVENAGIIPTGN
;
A
#
# COMPACT_ATOMS: atom_id res chain seq x y z
N MET A 1 15.73 4.86 17.20
CA MET A 1 15.63 3.73 16.28
C MET A 1 14.31 3.80 15.53
N SER A 2 14.36 3.76 14.23
CA SER A 2 13.16 3.85 13.43
C SER A 2 12.56 2.46 13.21
N THR A 3 11.27 2.33 13.51
CA THR A 3 10.49 1.13 13.25
C THR A 3 9.16 1.55 12.64
N VAL A 4 8.33 0.58 12.25
CA VAL A 4 6.98 0.88 11.76
C VAL A 4 6.20 1.69 12.80
N GLU A 5 6.45 1.45 14.08
CA GLU A 5 5.75 2.13 15.16
C GLU A 5 6.12 3.60 15.32
N ASP A 6 7.27 4.02 14.76
CA ASP A 6 7.72 5.41 14.82
C ASP A 6 6.99 6.30 13.81
N PHE A 7 6.18 5.73 12.92
CA PHE A 7 5.45 6.45 11.90
C PHE A 7 3.96 6.52 12.26
N PRO A 8 3.23 7.56 11.79
CA PRO A 8 1.82 7.72 12.12
C PRO A 8 0.91 6.80 11.30
N TYR A 9 1.34 5.57 11.07
CA TYR A 9 0.63 4.59 10.25
C TYR A 9 0.30 3.35 11.07
N GLU A 10 -0.87 2.77 10.81
CA GLU A 10 -1.22 1.47 11.36
C GLU A 10 -0.87 0.42 10.31
N THR A 11 0.23 -0.29 10.51
CA THR A 11 0.71 -1.29 9.55
C THR A 11 0.68 -2.67 10.18
N ARG A 12 -0.04 -3.60 9.53
CA ARG A 12 -0.20 -4.97 9.98
C ARG A 12 0.32 -5.93 8.92
N LEU A 13 1.42 -6.59 9.23
CA LEU A 13 2.11 -7.46 8.28
C LEU A 13 1.63 -8.92 8.35
N ASN A 14 0.81 -9.27 9.36
CA ASN A 14 0.25 -10.61 9.44
C ASN A 14 -0.70 -10.86 8.27
N ILE A 15 -0.65 -12.08 7.75
CA ILE A 15 -1.53 -12.51 6.66
C ILE A 15 -2.91 -12.76 7.24
N LEU A 16 -3.90 -11.98 6.79
CA LEU A 16 -5.24 -12.02 7.36
C LEU A 16 -6.04 -13.24 6.90
N HIS A 17 -5.86 -13.66 5.64
CA HIS A 17 -6.63 -14.74 5.04
C HIS A 17 -5.75 -15.89 4.60
N GLU A 18 -6.16 -17.11 4.95
CA GLU A 18 -5.54 -18.32 4.47
C GLU A 18 -6.06 -18.67 3.06
N PRO A 19 -5.35 -19.56 2.34
CA PRO A 19 -5.87 -20.05 1.06
C PRO A 19 -7.29 -20.60 1.20
N LEU A 20 -8.08 -20.47 0.14
CA LEU A 20 -9.46 -20.96 0.04
C LEU A 20 -10.49 -20.14 0.82
N GLU A 21 -10.08 -19.02 1.43
CA GLU A 21 -10.99 -18.08 2.08
C GLU A 21 -11.36 -16.96 1.10
N ILE A 22 -12.59 -16.46 1.21
CA ILE A 22 -13.02 -15.29 0.45
C ILE A 22 -12.46 -14.04 1.13
N ILE A 23 -11.86 -13.17 0.34
CA ILE A 23 -11.38 -11.87 0.80
C ILE A 23 -12.37 -10.82 0.32
N ASP A 24 -13.01 -10.15 1.27
CA ASP A 24 -13.99 -9.10 0.96
C ASP A 24 -13.38 -7.76 1.32
N GLU A 25 -12.82 -7.08 0.31
CA GLU A 25 -12.13 -5.82 0.52
C GLU A 25 -13.08 -4.76 1.08
N LYS A 26 -14.31 -4.70 0.57
CA LYS A 26 -15.26 -3.68 1.00
C LYS A 26 -15.64 -3.85 2.47
N ALA A 27 -15.82 -5.08 2.91
CA ALA A 27 -16.11 -5.35 4.31
C ALA A 27 -14.97 -4.88 5.21
N LEU A 28 -13.72 -5.07 4.77
CA LEU A 28 -12.55 -4.66 5.53
C LEU A 28 -12.38 -3.14 5.53
N SER A 29 -12.46 -2.52 4.36
CA SER A 29 -12.20 -1.09 4.25
C SER A 29 -13.30 -0.25 4.88
N SER A 30 -14.57 -0.70 4.81
CA SER A 30 -15.69 0.08 5.32
C SER A 30 -15.70 0.21 6.85
N THR A 31 -15.03 -0.68 7.58
CA THR A 31 -14.94 -0.62 9.03
C THR A 31 -13.63 0.00 9.53
N CYS A 32 -12.73 0.36 8.62
CA CYS A 32 -11.45 0.95 8.99
C CYS A 32 -11.61 2.39 9.44
N THR A 33 -11.10 2.71 10.63
CA THR A 33 -11.17 4.06 11.20
C THR A 33 -9.82 4.77 11.22
N TYR A 34 -8.76 4.10 10.82
CA TYR A 34 -7.43 4.69 10.80
C TYR A 34 -7.27 5.64 9.62
N LYS A 35 -6.52 6.70 9.81
CA LYS A 35 -6.17 7.64 8.73
C LYS A 35 -5.26 7.00 7.70
N TRP A 36 -4.31 6.17 8.16
CA TRP A 36 -3.39 5.47 7.27
C TRP A 36 -3.23 4.04 7.75
N PHE A 37 -3.82 3.11 7.03
CA PHE A 37 -3.90 1.71 7.41
C PHE A 37 -3.36 0.83 6.27
N ASN A 38 -2.53 -0.13 6.63
CA ASN A 38 -1.95 -1.11 5.70
C ASN A 38 -2.08 -2.48 6.34
N GLN A 39 -2.80 -3.39 5.68
CA GLN A 39 -3.01 -4.76 6.16
C GLN A 39 -2.65 -5.75 5.06
N THR A 40 -1.76 -6.69 5.35
CA THR A 40 -1.50 -7.80 4.44
C THR A 40 -2.72 -8.71 4.43
N LEU A 41 -3.28 -8.95 3.24
CA LEU A 41 -4.51 -9.74 3.09
C LEU A 41 -4.22 -11.22 2.87
N CYS A 42 -3.31 -11.54 1.96
CA CYS A 42 -3.03 -12.92 1.57
C CYS A 42 -1.67 -13.00 0.90
N GLN A 43 -1.22 -14.23 0.70
CA GLN A 43 0.03 -14.51 0.00
C GLN A 43 -0.23 -15.35 -1.24
N VAL A 44 0.42 -15.00 -2.33
CA VAL A 44 0.38 -15.74 -3.60
C VAL A 44 1.83 -15.98 -4.00
N ASN A 45 2.29 -17.25 -3.90
CA ASN A 45 3.69 -17.59 -4.08
C ASN A 45 4.57 -16.72 -3.17
N ASP A 46 5.54 -15.99 -3.72
CA ASP A 46 6.42 -15.11 -2.96
C ASP A 46 5.89 -13.69 -2.84
N SER A 47 4.70 -13.43 -3.37
CA SER A 47 4.07 -12.11 -3.33
C SER A 47 2.97 -12.05 -2.30
N VAL A 48 2.71 -10.86 -1.79
CA VAL A 48 1.57 -10.59 -0.92
C VAL A 48 0.69 -9.52 -1.54
N VAL A 49 -0.61 -9.59 -1.22
CA VAL A 49 -1.56 -8.54 -1.55
C VAL A 49 -1.87 -7.81 -0.27
N ARG A 50 -1.74 -6.48 -0.30
CA ARG A 50 -1.98 -5.62 0.85
C ARG A 50 -3.09 -4.64 0.55
N LEU A 51 -3.89 -4.36 1.56
CA LEU A 51 -4.95 -3.36 1.53
C LEU A 51 -4.42 -2.08 2.16
N GLY A 52 -4.56 -0.96 1.45
CA GLY A 52 -4.31 0.35 2.01
C GLY A 52 -5.61 1.13 2.11
N VAL A 53 -5.89 1.69 3.28
CA VAL A 53 -6.98 2.65 3.48
C VAL A 53 -6.30 3.89 4.00
N ILE A 54 -6.19 4.91 3.15
CA ILE A 54 -5.21 5.97 3.35
C ILE A 54 -5.81 7.35 3.13
N GLU A 55 -5.28 8.32 3.87
CA GLU A 55 -5.56 9.74 3.69
C GLU A 55 -4.38 10.52 4.24
N GLY A 56 -3.86 11.47 3.47
CA GLY A 56 -2.69 12.24 3.85
C GLY A 56 -1.46 11.84 3.06
N GLU A 57 -0.30 11.90 3.68
CA GLU A 57 0.98 11.67 3.00
C GLU A 57 1.79 10.59 3.69
N TYR A 58 2.41 9.76 2.87
CA TYR A 58 3.42 8.81 3.32
C TYR A 58 4.80 9.48 3.18
N HIS A 59 5.80 8.96 3.89
CA HIS A 59 7.17 9.49 3.77
C HIS A 59 7.84 9.01 2.48
N TRP A 60 8.83 9.75 2.02
CA TRP A 60 9.65 9.34 0.88
C TRP A 60 10.46 8.10 1.24
N HIS A 61 10.47 7.11 0.35
CA HIS A 61 11.18 5.86 0.57
C HIS A 61 11.43 5.15 -0.75
N LYS A 62 12.14 4.02 -0.69
CA LYS A 62 12.36 3.14 -1.83
C LYS A 62 12.48 1.70 -1.36
N HIS A 63 12.33 0.78 -2.29
CA HIS A 63 12.59 -0.65 -2.09
C HIS A 63 13.67 -1.04 -3.09
N ASP A 64 14.84 -1.49 -2.62
CA ASP A 64 16.01 -1.67 -3.48
C ASP A 64 15.93 -2.91 -4.37
N ASN A 65 15.18 -3.92 -3.96
CA ASN A 65 15.23 -5.23 -4.61
C ASN A 65 13.92 -5.66 -5.27
N ASP A 66 12.84 -4.92 -5.11
CA ASP A 66 11.52 -5.39 -5.53
C ASP A 66 10.68 -4.26 -6.11
N ASP A 67 9.86 -4.61 -7.09
CA ASP A 67 8.86 -3.70 -7.65
C ASP A 67 7.65 -3.66 -6.74
N GLU A 68 6.87 -2.58 -6.85
CA GLU A 68 5.66 -2.40 -6.07
C GLU A 68 4.50 -2.01 -6.98
N PHE A 69 3.40 -2.77 -6.93
CA PHE A 69 2.21 -2.54 -7.74
C PHE A 69 1.14 -1.86 -6.91
N PHE A 70 0.50 -0.83 -7.46
CA PHE A 70 -0.60 -0.10 -6.84
C PHE A 70 -1.83 -0.15 -7.73
N TYR A 71 -3.00 -0.38 -7.13
CA TYR A 71 -4.28 -0.37 -7.82
C TYR A 71 -5.29 0.39 -6.97
N VAL A 72 -5.97 1.38 -7.55
CA VAL A 72 -6.95 2.19 -6.82
C VAL A 72 -8.33 1.54 -6.91
N VAL A 73 -8.94 1.26 -5.77
CA VAL A 73 -10.30 0.74 -5.66
C VAL A 73 -11.28 1.89 -5.60
N GLU A 74 -11.04 2.87 -4.72
CA GLU A 74 -11.85 4.08 -4.63
C GLU A 74 -10.99 5.24 -4.14
N GLY A 75 -11.39 6.45 -4.47
CA GLY A 75 -10.65 7.63 -4.08
C GLY A 75 -9.70 8.11 -5.17
N GLU A 76 -8.52 8.57 -4.75
CA GLU A 76 -7.51 9.11 -5.66
C GLU A 76 -6.14 8.91 -5.03
N LEU A 77 -5.21 8.28 -5.77
CA LEU A 77 -3.85 8.06 -5.29
C LEU A 77 -2.88 8.89 -6.10
N LEU A 78 -2.07 9.69 -5.41
CA LEU A 78 -0.96 10.40 -6.01
C LEU A 78 0.33 9.66 -5.63
N ILE A 79 1.14 9.35 -6.64
CA ILE A 79 2.46 8.77 -6.44
C ILE A 79 3.47 9.81 -6.89
N ASP A 80 4.20 10.39 -5.93
CA ASP A 80 5.24 11.37 -6.24
C ASP A 80 6.52 10.64 -6.57
N LEU A 81 7.06 10.92 -7.74
CA LEU A 81 8.37 10.51 -8.18
C LEU A 81 9.29 11.73 -8.11
N GLU A 82 10.58 11.53 -8.37
CA GLU A 82 11.54 12.61 -8.24
C GLU A 82 11.22 13.80 -9.15
N HIS A 83 10.75 13.52 -10.39
CA HIS A 83 10.53 14.57 -11.39
C HIS A 83 9.08 14.72 -11.85
N ARG A 84 8.16 13.93 -11.31
CA ARG A 84 6.75 14.03 -11.68
C ARG A 84 5.85 13.35 -10.65
N THR A 85 4.57 13.67 -10.70
CA THR A 85 3.55 13.05 -9.89
C THR A 85 2.61 12.26 -10.80
N ILE A 86 2.33 11.02 -10.42
CA ILE A 86 1.35 10.16 -11.09
C ILE A 86 0.04 10.29 -10.33
N ASN A 87 -1.05 10.52 -11.05
CA ASN A 87 -2.40 10.58 -10.48
C ASN A 87 -3.17 9.35 -10.95
N LEU A 88 -3.60 8.52 -10.01
CA LEU A 88 -4.40 7.32 -10.29
C LEU A 88 -5.83 7.52 -9.80
N GLN A 89 -6.77 7.31 -10.69
CA GLN A 89 -8.19 7.29 -10.41
C GLN A 89 -8.66 5.85 -10.16
N PRO A 90 -9.88 5.63 -9.66
CA PRO A 90 -10.39 4.27 -9.44
C PRO A 90 -10.23 3.39 -10.69
N ARG A 91 -9.81 2.15 -10.48
CA ARG A 91 -9.55 1.14 -11.51
C ARG A 91 -8.30 1.42 -12.35
N GLN A 92 -7.44 2.31 -11.91
CA GLN A 92 -6.14 2.53 -12.54
C GLN A 92 -5.04 1.97 -11.65
N ALA A 93 -3.96 1.56 -12.29
CA ALA A 93 -2.84 0.90 -11.62
C ALA A 93 -1.50 1.44 -12.12
N PHE A 94 -0.47 1.21 -11.33
CA PHE A 94 0.88 1.68 -11.67
C PHE A 94 1.92 0.83 -10.93
N VAL A 95 3.04 0.56 -11.59
CA VAL A 95 4.17 -0.13 -10.96
C VAL A 95 5.28 0.86 -10.69
N VAL A 96 5.74 0.93 -9.44
CA VAL A 96 6.97 1.64 -9.09
C VAL A 96 8.10 0.63 -9.11
N PRO A 97 9.07 0.76 -10.03
CA PRO A 97 10.16 -0.19 -10.11
C PRO A 97 11.08 -0.11 -8.90
N LYS A 98 11.78 -1.20 -8.65
CA LYS A 98 12.78 -1.24 -7.58
C LYS A 98 13.80 -0.10 -7.74
N GLY A 99 14.28 0.42 -6.61
CA GLY A 99 15.28 1.47 -6.55
C GLY A 99 14.75 2.88 -6.79
N ILE A 100 13.48 3.04 -7.12
CA ILE A 100 12.91 4.36 -7.39
C ILE A 100 12.38 4.98 -6.10
N VAL A 101 12.92 6.13 -5.74
CA VAL A 101 12.47 6.91 -4.58
C VAL A 101 11.10 7.49 -4.90
N HIS A 102 10.16 7.28 -4.00
CA HIS A 102 8.77 7.70 -4.21
C HIS A 102 8.05 7.90 -2.88
N ARG A 103 6.89 8.52 -2.94
CA ARG A 103 5.93 8.54 -1.84
C ARG A 103 4.53 8.51 -2.39
N THR A 104 3.59 7.99 -1.59
CA THR A 104 2.16 8.01 -1.92
C THR A 104 1.47 9.11 -1.12
N ARG A 105 0.46 9.74 -1.73
CA ARG A 105 -0.40 10.72 -1.08
C ARG A 105 -1.84 10.47 -1.48
N ALA A 106 -2.76 10.74 -0.56
CA ALA A 106 -4.19 10.65 -0.84
C ALA A 106 -4.86 11.92 -0.32
N PRO A 107 -5.38 12.80 -1.21
CA PRO A 107 -6.00 14.06 -0.75
C PRO A 107 -7.32 13.82 -0.02
N LYS A 108 -7.91 12.64 -0.18
CA LYS A 108 -9.12 12.22 0.52
C LYS A 108 -8.99 10.74 0.83
N ARG A 109 -9.91 10.21 1.65
CA ARG A 109 -9.90 8.78 1.98
C ARG A 109 -9.89 7.96 0.69
N THR A 110 -8.92 7.08 0.58
CA THR A 110 -8.65 6.31 -0.64
C THR A 110 -8.39 4.86 -0.25
N VAL A 111 -8.92 3.95 -1.04
CA VAL A 111 -8.73 2.50 -0.83
C VAL A 111 -7.92 1.98 -2.01
N ILE A 112 -6.81 1.33 -1.69
CA ILE A 112 -5.90 0.77 -2.69
C ILE A 112 -5.55 -0.68 -2.37
N LEU A 113 -5.18 -1.41 -3.40
CA LEU A 113 -4.54 -2.72 -3.26
C LEU A 113 -3.09 -2.59 -3.75
N MET A 114 -2.19 -3.25 -3.05
CA MET A 114 -0.78 -3.29 -3.42
C MET A 114 -0.37 -4.75 -3.56
N VAL A 115 0.47 -5.02 -4.54
CA VAL A 115 1.07 -6.35 -4.73
C VAL A 115 2.58 -6.16 -4.72
N GLU A 116 3.26 -6.91 -3.85
CA GLU A 116 4.68 -6.78 -3.68
C GLU A 116 5.27 -8.06 -3.10
N ASN A 117 6.59 -8.19 -3.13
CA ASN A 117 7.25 -9.36 -2.54
C ASN A 117 6.98 -9.39 -1.03
N ALA A 118 6.79 -10.59 -0.48
CA ALA A 118 6.48 -10.78 0.94
C ALA A 118 7.55 -10.21 1.87
N GLY A 119 8.80 -10.11 1.40
CA GLY A 119 9.91 -9.57 2.20
C GLY A 119 9.99 -8.04 2.23
N ILE A 120 9.13 -7.34 1.48
CA ILE A 120 9.15 -5.88 1.46
C ILE A 120 8.69 -5.31 2.80
N ILE A 121 9.46 -4.36 3.32
CA ILE A 121 9.08 -3.57 4.49
C ILE A 121 8.40 -2.30 3.96
N PRO A 122 7.10 -2.09 4.25
CA PRO A 122 6.34 -0.97 3.65
C PRO A 122 6.98 0.40 3.83
N THR A 123 7.67 0.64 4.94
CA THR A 123 8.30 1.94 5.21
C THR A 123 9.63 2.15 4.46
N GLY A 124 10.10 1.16 3.75
CA GLY A 124 11.31 1.25 2.94
C GLY A 124 12.38 0.24 3.34
N ASN A 125 13.04 -0.29 2.37
CA ASN A 125 14.18 -1.19 2.53
C ASN A 125 15.04 -1.19 1.27
#